data_b0cc4d1d564bc626f2d5a9d14b6bbd55
#
_entry.id   b0cc4d1d564bc626f2d5a9d14b6bbd55
#
_cell.length_a   1.000
_cell.length_b   1.000
_cell.length_c   1.000
_cell.angle_alpha   90.00
_cell.angle_beta   90.00
_cell.angle_gamma   90.00
#
_symmetry.space_group_name_H-M   'P 1'
#
loop_
_entity.id
_entity.type
_entity.pdbx_description
1 polymer ?
#
loop_
_entity_poly.entity_id
_entity_poly.type
_entity_poly.pdbx_seq_one_letter_code
_entity_poly.pdbx_strand_id
1 'polypeptide(L)'
;MKNKAVTIVCCILIILAIICFGYIFLNSNKKVEENTNVNNEQEEEENTEVVQREERAKNVVVNSRIGNQLTEHINYSNIYSDRIVNELDENGLSDKAKLLIALDKLYRKADYQNLMSYPEDYSATYITGENMQKILDDTFYNSNTNYMSIEESLEYDSVNNIFTLVHIGYEGASFNYTLEIPYQILQYSDRIELQAYRIYITKNVQMQEITSNITNNLYYDKAKSVLALTLNDEKLGMESGQIEYIRELIENGTIDESILESVQYIFKNNNDIYKLDSFKKI
;
A
#
# COMPACT_ATOMS: atom_id res chain seq x y z
N MET A 1 -15.90 -22.73 50.69
CA MET A 1 -15.54 -21.36 51.13
C MET A 1 -14.34 -20.74 50.37
N LYS A 2 -13.46 -21.53 49.73
CA LYS A 2 -12.26 -20.99 49.01
C LYS A 2 -12.57 -20.14 47.76
N ASN A 3 -13.69 -20.38 47.03
CA ASN A 3 -13.98 -19.66 45.79
C ASN A 3 -14.46 -18.19 45.96
N LYS A 4 -15.09 -17.86 47.11
CA LYS A 4 -15.56 -16.50 47.38
C LYS A 4 -14.41 -15.51 47.62
N ALA A 5 -13.33 -15.94 48.27
CA ALA A 5 -12.16 -15.10 48.54
C ALA A 5 -11.40 -14.75 47.24
N VAL A 6 -11.27 -15.70 46.31
CA VAL A 6 -10.63 -15.49 45.00
C VAL A 6 -11.42 -14.49 44.18
N THR A 7 -12.77 -14.62 44.14
CA THR A 7 -13.62 -13.69 43.39
C THR A 7 -13.53 -12.26 43.93
N ILE A 8 -13.45 -12.07 45.25
CA ILE A 8 -13.31 -10.76 45.88
C ILE A 8 -11.96 -10.13 45.52
N VAL A 9 -10.87 -10.90 45.52
CA VAL A 9 -9.53 -10.41 45.16
C VAL A 9 -9.48 -10.00 43.70
N CYS A 10 -10.06 -10.79 42.78
CA CYS A 10 -10.16 -10.42 41.35
C CYS A 10 -10.95 -9.14 41.12
N CYS A 11 -12.09 -8.94 41.82
CA CYS A 11 -12.87 -7.71 41.74
C CYS A 11 -12.08 -6.48 42.21
N ILE A 12 -11.32 -6.60 43.29
CA ILE A 12 -10.48 -5.51 43.80
C ILE A 12 -9.39 -5.14 42.80
N LEU A 13 -8.74 -6.11 42.17
CA LEU A 13 -7.70 -5.87 41.16
C LEU A 13 -8.24 -5.18 39.93
N ILE A 14 -9.44 -5.53 39.47
CA ILE A 14 -10.10 -4.87 38.34
C ILE A 14 -10.44 -3.42 38.70
N ILE A 15 -10.95 -3.15 39.89
CA ILE A 15 -11.26 -1.78 40.31
C ILE A 15 -9.98 -0.92 40.41
N LEU A 16 -8.89 -1.46 40.92
CA LEU A 16 -7.60 -0.76 40.97
C LEU A 16 -7.04 -0.47 39.58
N ALA A 17 -7.19 -1.40 38.61
CA ALA A 17 -6.79 -1.16 37.25
C ALA A 17 -7.58 -0.01 36.59
N ILE A 18 -8.89 0.05 36.81
CA ILE A 18 -9.74 1.13 36.28
C ILE A 18 -9.36 2.49 36.88
N ILE A 19 -9.05 2.54 38.19
CA ILE A 19 -8.61 3.77 38.87
C ILE A 19 -7.26 4.23 38.32
N CYS A 20 -6.29 3.33 38.13
CA CYS A 20 -4.99 3.66 37.53
C CYS A 20 -5.12 4.19 36.10
N PHE A 21 -5.95 3.55 35.25
CA PHE A 21 -6.20 4.03 33.89
C PHE A 21 -6.88 5.41 33.87
N GLY A 22 -7.87 5.64 34.75
CA GLY A 22 -8.53 6.94 34.91
C GLY A 22 -7.57 8.03 35.33
N TYR A 23 -6.63 7.75 36.26
CA TYR A 23 -5.63 8.71 36.72
C TYR A 23 -4.63 9.09 35.63
N ILE A 24 -4.17 8.12 34.82
CA ILE A 24 -3.28 8.37 33.68
C ILE A 24 -3.98 9.22 32.63
N PHE A 25 -5.25 8.95 32.34
CA PHE A 25 -6.03 9.70 31.33
C PHE A 25 -6.29 11.15 31.77
N LEU A 26 -6.59 11.37 33.05
CA LEU A 26 -6.82 12.73 33.60
C LEU A 26 -5.53 13.55 33.70
N ASN A 27 -4.38 12.92 33.94
CA ASN A 27 -3.09 13.63 33.96
C ASN A 27 -2.53 13.93 32.57
N SER A 28 -2.87 13.13 31.55
CA SER A 28 -2.48 13.40 30.17
C SER A 28 -3.16 14.66 29.62
N ASN A 29 -4.39 14.94 30.06
CA ASN A 29 -5.15 16.13 29.62
C ASN A 29 -4.78 17.42 30.38
N LYS A 30 -4.07 17.36 31.51
CA LYS A 30 -3.64 18.56 32.25
C LYS A 30 -2.36 19.23 31.75
N LYS A 31 -1.63 18.62 30.82
CA LYS A 31 -0.39 19.21 30.25
C LYS A 31 -0.58 20.11 29.02
N VAL A 32 -1.81 20.41 28.63
CA VAL A 32 -2.10 21.22 27.41
C VAL A 32 -2.52 22.65 27.72
N GLU A 33 -2.77 23.02 28.99
CA GLU A 33 -3.25 24.38 29.35
C GLU A 33 -2.30 25.14 30.28
N GLU A 34 -1.05 25.35 29.88
CA GLU A 34 -0.24 26.41 30.49
C GLU A 34 0.82 26.89 29.52
N ASN A 35 0.44 27.82 28.63
CA ASN A 35 1.31 28.87 28.10
C ASN A 35 0.52 29.82 27.21
N THR A 36 -0.19 30.76 27.85
CA THR A 36 -0.60 32.00 27.23
C THR A 36 -0.48 33.09 28.28
N ASN A 37 0.51 33.95 28.15
CA ASN A 37 0.46 35.40 28.30
C ASN A 37 1.83 36.01 28.54
N VAL A 38 2.35 36.72 27.60
CA VAL A 38 2.99 38.02 27.83
C VAL A 38 2.82 38.89 26.58
N ASN A 39 2.06 39.95 26.72
CA ASN A 39 2.00 41.08 25.81
C ASN A 39 3.34 41.79 25.74
N ASN A 40 3.75 42.21 24.56
CA ASN A 40 4.43 43.50 24.33
C ASN A 40 4.12 43.99 22.92
N GLU A 41 3.43 45.14 22.88
CA GLU A 41 3.28 46.01 21.74
C GLU A 41 4.64 46.60 21.38
N GLN A 42 5.04 46.47 20.12
CA GLN A 42 5.83 47.47 19.40
C GLN A 42 5.56 47.32 17.92
N GLU A 43 5.01 48.38 17.35
CA GLU A 43 4.91 48.64 15.92
C GLU A 43 6.32 48.64 15.30
N GLU A 44 6.51 47.91 14.20
CA GLU A 44 7.47 48.27 13.15
C GLU A 44 7.23 47.45 11.87
N GLU A 45 6.97 48.20 10.81
CA GLU A 45 7.24 47.96 9.40
C GLU A 45 6.86 46.61 8.76
N GLU A 46 5.88 46.74 7.89
CA GLU A 46 5.45 45.82 6.82
C GLU A 46 6.64 45.34 5.97
N ASN A 47 7.18 44.18 6.34
CA ASN A 47 8.05 43.39 5.48
C ASN A 47 7.34 42.09 5.21
N THR A 48 6.69 42.00 4.04
CA THR A 48 5.95 40.82 3.59
C THR A 48 6.91 39.69 3.23
N GLU A 49 7.61 39.12 4.20
CA GLU A 49 8.17 37.78 4.08
C GLU A 49 7.01 36.78 4.21
N VAL A 50 6.66 36.18 3.09
CA VAL A 50 5.87 34.97 3.06
C VAL A 50 6.67 33.87 3.77
N VAL A 51 6.57 33.83 5.08
CA VAL A 51 7.04 32.69 5.87
C VAL A 51 6.18 31.52 5.45
N GLN A 52 6.70 30.69 4.53
CA GLN A 52 6.16 29.34 4.30
C GLN A 52 6.23 28.64 5.66
N ARG A 53 5.09 28.59 6.38
CA ARG A 53 4.95 27.73 7.53
C ARG A 53 5.22 26.31 7.03
N GLU A 54 6.37 25.75 7.39
CA GLU A 54 6.61 24.32 7.21
C GLU A 54 5.47 23.60 7.91
N GLU A 55 4.64 22.96 7.11
CA GLU A 55 3.48 22.24 7.58
C GLU A 55 3.98 21.01 8.35
N ARG A 56 3.73 20.96 9.66
CA ARG A 56 4.18 19.85 10.51
C ARG A 56 3.38 18.59 10.15
N ALA A 57 4.05 17.61 9.56
CA ALA A 57 3.50 16.30 9.31
C ALA A 57 3.18 15.58 10.62
N LYS A 58 2.07 14.84 10.65
CA LYS A 58 1.71 13.92 11.73
C LYS A 58 2.06 12.50 11.30
N ASN A 59 2.83 11.78 12.10
CA ASN A 59 3.07 10.35 11.87
C ASN A 59 1.77 9.55 12.08
N VAL A 60 1.46 8.68 11.11
CA VAL A 60 0.36 7.72 11.17
C VAL A 60 0.95 6.32 11.29
N VAL A 61 0.41 5.51 12.18
CA VAL A 61 0.88 4.12 12.35
C VAL A 61 0.55 3.31 11.11
N VAL A 62 1.53 2.60 10.55
CA VAL A 62 1.39 1.81 9.31
C VAL A 62 0.26 0.79 9.42
N ASN A 63 0.15 0.07 10.54
CA ASN A 63 -0.90 -0.93 10.78
C ASN A 63 -2.22 -0.32 11.34
N SER A 64 -2.41 1.00 11.24
CA SER A 64 -3.67 1.65 11.57
C SER A 64 -4.71 1.42 10.47
N ARG A 65 -5.99 1.75 10.75
CA ARG A 65 -7.04 1.69 9.74
C ARG A 65 -6.69 2.50 8.47
N ILE A 66 -6.16 3.70 8.65
CA ILE A 66 -5.72 4.56 7.52
C ILE A 66 -4.54 3.91 6.82
N GLY A 67 -3.54 3.45 7.57
CA GLY A 67 -2.37 2.77 6.99
C GLY A 67 -2.73 1.56 6.16
N ASN A 68 -3.64 0.71 6.63
CA ASN A 68 -4.12 -0.45 5.89
C ASN A 68 -4.86 -0.05 4.60
N GLN A 69 -5.69 1.00 4.64
CA GLN A 69 -6.35 1.52 3.44
C GLN A 69 -5.34 2.01 2.39
N LEU A 70 -4.31 2.73 2.80
CA LEU A 70 -3.26 3.22 1.89
C LEU A 70 -2.41 2.07 1.34
N THR A 71 -2.07 1.09 2.18
CA THR A 71 -1.31 -0.10 1.78
C THR A 71 -2.04 -0.91 0.70
N GLU A 72 -3.37 -1.00 0.76
CA GLU A 72 -4.17 -1.64 -0.28
C GLU A 72 -4.01 -1.00 -1.68
N HIS A 73 -3.66 0.28 -1.75
CA HIS A 73 -3.44 0.96 -3.04
C HIS A 73 -2.13 0.57 -3.70
N ILE A 74 -1.11 0.17 -2.93
CA ILE A 74 0.23 -0.16 -3.40
C ILE A 74 0.57 -1.65 -3.29
N ASN A 75 -0.29 -2.43 -2.65
CA ASN A 75 -0.14 -3.89 -2.59
C ASN A 75 -0.69 -4.50 -3.89
N TYR A 76 0.15 -4.57 -4.92
CA TYR A 76 -0.19 -5.16 -6.21
C TYR A 76 -0.11 -6.68 -6.16
N SER A 77 -0.90 -7.36 -7.00
CA SER A 77 -0.76 -8.82 -7.16
C SER A 77 0.60 -9.19 -7.76
N ASN A 78 1.07 -10.38 -7.44
CA ASN A 78 2.33 -10.88 -7.98
C ASN A 78 2.35 -10.92 -9.52
N ILE A 79 1.16 -10.96 -10.16
CA ILE A 79 1.01 -10.97 -11.62
C ILE A 79 1.35 -9.64 -12.25
N TYR A 80 0.92 -8.54 -11.64
CA TYR A 80 1.01 -7.20 -12.23
C TYR A 80 2.09 -6.33 -11.59
N SER A 81 2.57 -6.68 -10.37
CA SER A 81 3.46 -5.81 -9.59
C SER A 81 4.71 -5.38 -10.35
N ASP A 82 5.39 -6.31 -11.02
CA ASP A 82 6.62 -6.00 -11.77
C ASP A 82 6.35 -5.03 -12.95
N ARG A 83 5.22 -5.20 -13.65
CA ARG A 83 4.82 -4.31 -14.76
C ARG A 83 4.44 -2.92 -14.26
N ILE A 84 3.67 -2.85 -13.15
CA ILE A 84 3.27 -1.58 -12.53
C ILE A 84 4.50 -0.84 -12.04
N VAL A 85 5.38 -1.50 -11.30
CA VAL A 85 6.60 -0.90 -10.76
C VAL A 85 7.53 -0.41 -11.87
N ASN A 86 7.69 -1.17 -12.95
CA ASN A 86 8.48 -0.74 -14.10
C ASN A 86 7.92 0.54 -14.73
N GLU A 87 6.61 0.59 -14.97
CA GLU A 87 5.97 1.78 -15.55
C GLU A 87 6.07 2.99 -14.61
N LEU A 88 5.84 2.82 -13.30
CA LEU A 88 5.97 3.89 -12.31
C LEU A 88 7.39 4.43 -12.26
N ASP A 89 8.41 3.57 -12.37
CA ASP A 89 9.81 3.98 -12.34
C ASP A 89 10.23 4.82 -13.54
N GLU A 90 9.71 4.47 -14.72
CA GLU A 90 10.08 5.12 -15.97
C GLU A 90 9.27 6.39 -16.22
N ASN A 91 7.97 6.36 -15.92
CA ASN A 91 7.03 7.38 -16.37
C ASN A 91 6.17 7.99 -15.24
N GLY A 92 6.38 7.55 -13.98
CA GLY A 92 5.55 7.98 -12.86
C GLY A 92 4.11 7.48 -13.02
N LEU A 93 3.14 8.26 -12.54
CA LEU A 93 1.72 7.91 -12.62
C LEU A 93 1.14 8.26 -14.01
N SER A 94 1.69 7.64 -15.06
CA SER A 94 1.24 7.78 -16.45
C SER A 94 -0.17 7.17 -16.68
N ASP A 95 -0.76 7.43 -17.84
CA ASP A 95 -2.03 6.79 -18.24
C ASP A 95 -1.90 5.25 -18.26
N LYS A 96 -0.77 4.74 -18.74
CA LYS A 96 -0.47 3.30 -18.74
C LYS A 96 -0.35 2.74 -17.33
N ALA A 97 0.34 3.43 -16.40
CA ALA A 97 0.43 3.03 -15.00
C ALA A 97 -0.96 2.98 -14.35
N LYS A 98 -1.81 3.99 -14.60
CA LYS A 98 -3.19 4.03 -14.09
C LYS A 98 -4.01 2.84 -14.59
N LEU A 99 -3.93 2.52 -15.89
CA LEU A 99 -4.65 1.37 -16.47
C LEU A 99 -4.15 0.04 -15.90
N LEU A 100 -2.84 -0.15 -15.70
CA LEU A 100 -2.28 -1.36 -15.09
C LEU A 100 -2.74 -1.52 -13.63
N ILE A 101 -2.72 -0.45 -12.84
CA ILE A 101 -3.21 -0.45 -11.46
C ILE A 101 -4.73 -0.72 -11.40
N ALA A 102 -5.51 -0.13 -12.31
CA ALA A 102 -6.95 -0.39 -12.41
C ALA A 102 -7.23 -1.85 -12.78
N LEU A 103 -6.46 -2.42 -13.70
CA LEU A 103 -6.54 -3.82 -14.10
C LEU A 103 -6.19 -4.77 -12.94
N ASP A 104 -5.13 -4.50 -12.19
CA ASP A 104 -4.78 -5.27 -10.99
C ASP A 104 -5.93 -5.25 -9.97
N LYS A 105 -6.52 -4.09 -9.71
CA LYS A 105 -7.68 -3.96 -8.80
C LYS A 105 -8.92 -4.69 -9.30
N LEU A 106 -9.16 -4.66 -10.62
CA LEU A 106 -10.27 -5.37 -11.24
C LEU A 106 -10.23 -6.87 -10.93
N TYR A 107 -9.05 -7.47 -10.97
CA TYR A 107 -8.88 -8.90 -10.66
C TYR A 107 -8.92 -9.22 -9.17
N ARG A 108 -8.44 -8.32 -8.31
CA ARG A 108 -8.31 -8.59 -6.87
C ARG A 108 -9.53 -8.23 -6.03
N LYS A 109 -10.30 -7.20 -6.44
CA LYS A 109 -11.43 -6.72 -5.64
C LYS A 109 -12.75 -7.33 -6.12
N ALA A 110 -13.43 -8.07 -5.24
CA ALA A 110 -14.70 -8.70 -5.56
C ALA A 110 -15.77 -7.71 -6.09
N ASP A 111 -15.78 -6.49 -5.57
CA ASP A 111 -16.71 -5.44 -6.01
C ASP A 111 -16.51 -5.04 -7.46
N TYR A 112 -15.27 -5.12 -7.97
CA TYR A 112 -14.96 -4.79 -9.36
C TYR A 112 -15.11 -5.99 -10.31
N GLN A 113 -15.01 -7.23 -9.82
CA GLN A 113 -15.21 -8.41 -10.68
C GLN A 113 -16.58 -8.44 -11.34
N ASN A 114 -17.60 -7.88 -10.69
CA ASN A 114 -18.93 -7.73 -11.26
C ASN A 114 -19.03 -6.72 -12.42
N LEU A 115 -17.97 -5.93 -12.66
CA LEU A 115 -17.89 -5.00 -13.79
C LEU A 115 -17.39 -5.68 -15.07
N MET A 116 -16.83 -6.89 -14.94
CA MET A 116 -16.41 -7.70 -16.09
C MET A 116 -17.62 -8.38 -16.76
N SER A 117 -17.54 -8.50 -18.06
CA SER A 117 -18.48 -9.26 -18.88
C SER A 117 -17.82 -10.52 -19.42
N TYR A 118 -18.56 -11.62 -19.34
CA TYR A 118 -18.11 -12.93 -19.81
C TYR A 118 -19.04 -13.35 -20.95
N PRO A 119 -18.58 -13.34 -22.22
CA PRO A 119 -19.36 -13.81 -23.34
C PRO A 119 -19.74 -15.29 -23.18
N GLU A 120 -20.92 -15.68 -23.66
CA GLU A 120 -21.39 -17.07 -23.60
C GLU A 120 -20.49 -18.03 -24.40
N ASP A 121 -19.81 -17.52 -25.41
CA ASP A 121 -18.85 -18.27 -26.24
C ASP A 121 -17.44 -18.39 -25.65
N TYR A 122 -17.23 -17.83 -24.43
CA TYR A 122 -15.94 -17.79 -23.73
C TYR A 122 -14.79 -17.19 -24.57
N SER A 123 -15.10 -16.42 -25.59
CA SER A 123 -14.11 -15.91 -26.54
C SER A 123 -13.11 -14.93 -25.90
N ALA A 124 -13.60 -14.06 -25.01
CA ALA A 124 -12.74 -13.16 -24.22
C ALA A 124 -13.52 -12.47 -23.10
N THR A 125 -12.90 -12.31 -21.95
CA THR A 125 -13.44 -11.47 -20.87
C THR A 125 -13.18 -10.01 -21.22
N TYR A 126 -14.17 -9.13 -21.03
CA TYR A 126 -14.01 -7.71 -21.30
C TYR A 126 -14.64 -6.81 -20.23
N ILE A 127 -14.22 -5.55 -20.22
CA ILE A 127 -14.79 -4.47 -19.42
C ILE A 127 -15.07 -3.26 -20.31
N THR A 128 -16.20 -2.60 -20.10
CA THR A 128 -16.50 -1.36 -20.86
C THR A 128 -15.64 -0.20 -20.36
N GLY A 129 -15.37 0.79 -21.22
CA GLY A 129 -14.66 2.00 -20.83
C GLY A 129 -15.34 2.76 -19.69
N GLU A 130 -16.69 2.74 -19.61
CA GLU A 130 -17.43 3.33 -18.49
C GLU A 130 -17.12 2.61 -17.16
N ASN A 131 -17.09 1.29 -17.17
CA ASN A 131 -16.76 0.50 -15.97
C ASN A 131 -15.29 0.64 -15.60
N MET A 132 -14.38 0.72 -16.57
CA MET A 132 -12.96 1.03 -16.31
C MET A 132 -12.82 2.40 -15.66
N GLN A 133 -13.56 3.42 -16.14
CA GLN A 133 -13.55 4.76 -15.55
C GLN A 133 -13.98 4.77 -14.08
N LYS A 134 -14.95 3.95 -13.69
CA LYS A 134 -15.33 3.82 -12.26
C LYS A 134 -14.15 3.37 -11.39
N ILE A 135 -13.38 2.39 -11.86
CA ILE A 135 -12.20 1.91 -11.11
C ILE A 135 -11.14 3.01 -11.03
N LEU A 136 -10.93 3.75 -12.13
CA LEU A 136 -10.00 4.88 -12.16
C LEU A 136 -10.45 6.00 -11.20
N ASP A 137 -11.74 6.35 -11.21
CA ASP A 137 -12.33 7.37 -10.34
C ASP A 137 -12.21 7.00 -8.86
N ASP A 138 -12.40 5.73 -8.53
CA ASP A 138 -12.26 5.24 -7.14
C ASP A 138 -10.79 5.20 -6.66
N THR A 139 -9.84 5.07 -7.61
CA THR A 139 -8.44 4.84 -7.29
C THR A 139 -7.61 6.11 -7.29
N PHE A 140 -7.82 7.02 -8.25
CA PHE A 140 -6.96 8.16 -8.51
C PHE A 140 -7.63 9.49 -8.19
N TYR A 141 -6.86 10.43 -7.64
CA TYR A 141 -7.33 11.80 -7.40
C TYR A 141 -7.59 12.53 -8.74
N ASN A 142 -6.66 12.37 -9.69
CA ASN A 142 -6.87 12.75 -11.09
C ASN A 142 -7.03 11.48 -11.92
N SER A 143 -8.27 11.11 -12.19
CA SER A 143 -8.65 9.88 -12.91
C SER A 143 -8.65 10.02 -14.42
N ASN A 144 -8.51 11.23 -14.97
CA ASN A 144 -8.41 11.43 -16.41
C ASN A 144 -7.29 10.56 -16.99
N THR A 145 -7.65 9.72 -17.96
CA THR A 145 -6.75 8.71 -18.52
C THR A 145 -7.05 8.53 -19.99
N ASN A 146 -6.02 8.63 -20.84
CA ASN A 146 -6.15 8.24 -22.24
C ASN A 146 -6.14 6.72 -22.33
N TYR A 147 -7.21 6.15 -22.89
CA TYR A 147 -7.34 4.71 -23.06
C TYR A 147 -6.43 4.21 -24.16
N MET A 148 -5.73 3.12 -23.89
CA MET A 148 -4.79 2.49 -24.79
C MET A 148 -4.70 0.99 -24.55
N SER A 149 -4.25 0.25 -25.54
CA SER A 149 -3.84 -1.15 -25.35
C SER A 149 -2.52 -1.23 -24.61
N ILE A 150 -2.39 -2.27 -23.78
CA ILE A 150 -1.17 -2.60 -23.06
C ILE A 150 -0.79 -4.02 -23.44
N GLU A 151 0.36 -4.17 -24.10
CA GLU A 151 0.87 -5.45 -24.57
C GLU A 151 0.79 -6.53 -23.49
N GLU A 152 0.33 -7.71 -23.85
CA GLU A 152 0.15 -8.87 -22.96
C GLU A 152 -0.75 -8.63 -21.73
N SER A 153 -1.56 -7.57 -21.70
CA SER A 153 -2.42 -7.27 -20.55
C SER A 153 -3.82 -6.85 -20.94
N LEU A 154 -3.93 -5.95 -21.93
CA LEU A 154 -5.17 -5.25 -22.20
C LEU A 154 -5.23 -4.81 -23.66
N GLU A 155 -6.28 -5.18 -24.39
CA GLU A 155 -6.54 -4.68 -25.74
C GLU A 155 -7.71 -3.70 -25.69
N TYR A 156 -7.50 -2.48 -26.22
CA TYR A 156 -8.53 -1.45 -26.26
C TYR A 156 -9.11 -1.27 -27.66
N ASP A 157 -10.41 -1.49 -27.78
CA ASP A 157 -11.21 -1.16 -28.94
C ASP A 157 -11.86 0.23 -28.76
N SER A 158 -11.33 1.22 -29.43
CA SER A 158 -11.82 2.60 -29.36
C SER A 158 -13.17 2.82 -30.03
N VAL A 159 -13.58 1.95 -30.95
CA VAL A 159 -14.88 2.08 -31.66
C VAL A 159 -16.01 1.66 -30.72
N ASN A 160 -15.82 0.56 -30.01
CA ASN A 160 -16.84 0.01 -29.11
C ASN A 160 -16.65 0.47 -27.67
N ASN A 161 -15.56 1.18 -27.37
CA ASN A 161 -15.15 1.60 -26.02
C ASN A 161 -15.10 0.42 -25.05
N ILE A 162 -14.38 -0.64 -25.44
CA ILE A 162 -14.26 -1.90 -24.70
C ILE A 162 -12.80 -2.24 -24.52
N PHE A 163 -12.46 -2.74 -23.31
CA PHE A 163 -11.18 -3.36 -23.01
C PHE A 163 -11.34 -4.88 -22.96
N THR A 164 -10.65 -5.59 -23.81
CA THR A 164 -10.52 -7.04 -23.76
C THR A 164 -9.36 -7.43 -22.85
N LEU A 165 -9.62 -8.30 -21.88
CA LEU A 165 -8.63 -8.72 -20.91
C LEU A 165 -7.80 -9.87 -21.48
N VAL A 166 -6.48 -9.67 -21.57
CA VAL A 166 -5.56 -10.71 -22.01
C VAL A 166 -5.22 -11.59 -20.78
N HIS A 167 -5.56 -12.87 -20.85
CA HIS A 167 -5.20 -13.81 -19.81
C HIS A 167 -3.70 -14.08 -19.83
N ILE A 168 -3.03 -13.63 -18.78
CA ILE A 168 -1.61 -13.96 -18.56
C ILE A 168 -1.55 -15.39 -18.03
N GLY A 169 -1.26 -16.33 -18.92
CA GLY A 169 -0.94 -17.70 -18.54
C GLY A 169 0.49 -17.75 -17.96
N TYR A 170 0.64 -18.24 -16.74
CA TYR A 170 1.96 -18.62 -16.25
C TYR A 170 2.36 -20.00 -16.82
N GLU A 171 2.86 -19.99 -18.03
CA GLU A 171 3.56 -21.15 -18.57
C GLU A 171 5.04 -21.03 -18.22
N GLY A 172 5.43 -21.48 -17.05
CA GLY A 172 6.85 -21.45 -16.74
C GLY A 172 7.21 -21.80 -15.32
N ALA A 173 8.42 -22.29 -15.17
CA ALA A 173 8.97 -22.69 -13.89
C ALA A 173 9.41 -21.53 -13.00
N SER A 174 9.39 -20.28 -13.47
CA SER A 174 9.73 -19.13 -12.64
C SER A 174 9.11 -17.84 -13.16
N PHE A 175 8.79 -16.92 -12.23
CA PHE A 175 8.32 -15.59 -12.56
C PHE A 175 8.82 -14.55 -11.55
N ASN A 176 8.83 -13.30 -11.97
CA ASN A 176 9.28 -12.17 -11.17
C ASN A 176 8.10 -11.37 -10.66
N TYR A 177 8.25 -10.82 -9.45
CA TYR A 177 7.32 -9.85 -8.89
C TYR A 177 8.03 -8.95 -7.87
N THR A 178 7.40 -7.83 -7.56
CA THR A 178 7.92 -6.82 -6.63
C THR A 178 6.94 -6.63 -5.48
N LEU A 179 7.44 -6.61 -4.25
CA LEU A 179 6.68 -6.22 -3.07
C LEU A 179 7.11 -4.84 -2.59
N GLU A 180 6.14 -4.03 -2.21
CA GLU A 180 6.36 -2.74 -1.58
C GLU A 180 5.94 -2.82 -0.12
N ILE A 181 6.89 -2.59 0.79
CA ILE A 181 6.75 -2.77 2.24
C ILE A 181 6.62 -1.39 2.90
N PRO A 182 5.43 -0.94 3.29
CA PRO A 182 5.25 0.35 3.95
C PRO A 182 6.02 0.43 5.25
N TYR A 183 6.79 1.51 5.44
CA TYR A 183 7.55 1.76 6.67
C TYR A 183 7.22 3.10 7.33
N GLN A 184 6.75 4.11 6.57
CA GLN A 184 6.39 5.41 7.11
C GLN A 184 5.15 5.99 6.44
N ILE A 185 4.28 6.62 7.23
CA ILE A 185 3.13 7.37 6.73
C ILE A 185 3.12 8.74 7.41
N LEU A 186 3.13 9.79 6.59
CA LEU A 186 3.12 11.19 7.01
C LEU A 186 1.82 11.85 6.56
N GLN A 187 1.03 12.33 7.51
CA GLN A 187 -0.22 13.05 7.24
C GLN A 187 0.00 14.56 7.35
N TYR A 188 -0.33 15.27 6.30
CA TYR A 188 -0.40 16.72 6.19
C TYR A 188 -1.86 17.18 6.14
N SER A 189 -2.11 18.48 6.09
CA SER A 189 -3.48 19.04 6.01
C SER A 189 -4.16 18.71 4.68
N ASP A 190 -3.40 18.63 3.58
CA ASP A 190 -3.89 18.48 2.20
C ASP A 190 -3.61 17.10 1.58
N ARG A 191 -2.71 16.31 2.16
CA ARG A 191 -2.26 15.04 1.61
C ARG A 191 -1.77 14.07 2.68
N ILE A 192 -1.62 12.82 2.28
CA ILE A 192 -0.87 11.80 3.02
C ILE A 192 0.23 11.25 2.11
N GLU A 193 1.42 11.07 2.69
CA GLU A 193 2.58 10.46 2.04
C GLU A 193 2.84 9.09 2.67
N LEU A 194 2.86 8.04 1.84
CA LEU A 194 3.23 6.71 2.24
C LEU A 194 4.58 6.38 1.63
N GLN A 195 5.55 6.01 2.48
CA GLN A 195 6.87 5.57 2.07
C GLN A 195 6.98 4.06 2.22
N ALA A 196 7.56 3.41 1.23
CA ALA A 196 7.72 1.97 1.20
C ALA A 196 9.11 1.56 0.70
N TYR A 197 9.64 0.47 1.26
CA TYR A 197 10.79 -0.25 0.70
C TYR A 197 10.34 -1.18 -0.41
N ARG A 198 11.21 -1.44 -1.38
CA ARG A 198 11.00 -2.42 -2.44
C ARG A 198 11.87 -3.65 -2.24
N ILE A 199 11.27 -4.82 -2.42
CA ILE A 199 11.92 -6.12 -2.52
C ILE A 199 11.54 -6.73 -3.87
N TYR A 200 12.55 -7.10 -4.65
CA TYR A 200 12.38 -7.76 -5.93
C TYR A 200 12.50 -9.27 -5.74
N ILE A 201 11.54 -10.02 -6.24
CA ILE A 201 11.45 -11.47 -5.98
C ILE A 201 11.43 -12.24 -7.28
N THR A 202 12.21 -13.32 -7.34
CA THR A 202 12.08 -14.34 -8.37
C THR A 202 11.57 -15.62 -7.72
N LYS A 203 10.37 -16.04 -8.07
CA LYS A 203 9.78 -17.32 -7.68
C LYS A 203 10.22 -18.38 -8.65
N ASN A 204 10.91 -19.41 -8.18
CA ASN A 204 11.38 -20.55 -8.96
C ASN A 204 10.56 -21.77 -8.60
N VAL A 205 9.97 -22.43 -9.61
CA VAL A 205 9.20 -23.66 -9.46
C VAL A 205 9.96 -24.80 -10.13
N GLN A 206 10.43 -25.75 -9.32
CA GLN A 206 11.05 -26.98 -9.83
C GLN A 206 10.01 -28.10 -9.75
N MET A 207 9.50 -28.50 -10.91
CA MET A 207 8.60 -29.65 -11.04
C MET A 207 9.40 -30.93 -10.84
N GLN A 208 9.03 -31.75 -9.86
CA GLN A 208 9.42 -33.13 -9.71
C GLN A 208 8.20 -34.02 -9.98
N GLU A 209 8.37 -35.27 -10.33
CA GLU A 209 7.30 -36.17 -10.82
C GLU A 209 6.02 -36.19 -9.93
N ILE A 210 6.13 -35.89 -8.64
CA ILE A 210 5.00 -35.92 -7.68
C ILE A 210 4.93 -34.67 -6.79
N THR A 211 6.01 -33.89 -6.71
CA THR A 211 6.09 -32.70 -5.83
C THR A 211 6.70 -31.52 -6.57
N SER A 212 6.23 -30.32 -6.27
CA SER A 212 6.91 -29.10 -6.70
C SER A 212 7.76 -28.55 -5.55
N ASN A 213 9.02 -28.24 -5.84
CA ASN A 213 9.86 -27.48 -4.91
C ASN A 213 9.86 -26.02 -5.34
N ILE A 214 9.35 -25.14 -4.49
CA ILE A 214 9.20 -23.73 -4.81
C ILE A 214 10.14 -22.94 -3.90
N THR A 215 10.99 -22.11 -4.52
CA THR A 215 11.89 -21.20 -3.81
C THR A 215 11.70 -19.77 -4.30
N ASN A 216 11.84 -18.82 -3.38
CA ASN A 216 11.75 -17.38 -3.65
C ASN A 216 13.09 -16.75 -3.34
N ASN A 217 13.75 -16.20 -4.36
CA ASN A 217 14.95 -15.40 -4.20
C ASN A 217 14.56 -13.92 -4.08
N LEU A 218 14.91 -13.31 -2.95
CA LEU A 218 14.67 -11.90 -2.65
C LEU A 218 15.92 -11.10 -2.98
N TYR A 219 15.77 -9.98 -3.67
CA TYR A 219 16.87 -9.13 -4.11
C TYR A 219 16.66 -7.70 -3.64
N TYR A 220 17.76 -7.00 -3.34
CA TYR A 220 17.77 -5.60 -2.97
C TYR A 220 17.56 -4.66 -4.16
N ASP A 221 17.87 -5.12 -5.38
CA ASP A 221 17.90 -4.30 -6.57
C ASP A 221 17.07 -4.91 -7.71
N LYS A 222 16.54 -4.03 -8.57
CA LYS A 222 15.73 -4.39 -9.74
C LYS A 222 16.49 -5.28 -10.74
N ALA A 223 17.82 -5.08 -10.87
CA ALA A 223 18.66 -5.90 -11.73
C ALA A 223 18.89 -7.31 -11.16
N LYS A 224 18.45 -7.57 -9.92
CA LYS A 224 18.59 -8.87 -9.22
C LYS A 224 20.05 -9.31 -9.11
N SER A 225 20.95 -8.35 -8.93
CA SER A 225 22.40 -8.58 -8.81
C SER A 225 22.83 -8.79 -7.37
N VAL A 226 22.08 -8.27 -6.39
CA VAL A 226 22.40 -8.38 -4.97
C VAL A 226 21.29 -9.18 -4.26
N LEU A 227 21.59 -10.46 -3.98
CA LEU A 227 20.67 -11.35 -3.28
C LEU A 227 20.59 -10.97 -1.81
N ALA A 228 19.37 -10.75 -1.32
CA ALA A 228 19.10 -10.52 0.10
C ALA A 228 18.91 -11.85 0.84
N LEU A 229 18.03 -12.71 0.34
CA LEU A 229 17.66 -13.95 1.01
C LEU A 229 17.02 -14.93 0.03
N THR A 230 17.16 -16.24 0.29
CA THR A 230 16.40 -17.30 -0.37
C THR A 230 15.45 -17.95 0.62
N LEU A 231 14.17 -18.03 0.28
CA LEU A 231 13.10 -18.61 1.09
C LEU A 231 12.40 -19.72 0.32
N ASN A 232 11.97 -20.78 1.01
CA ASN A 232 11.00 -21.71 0.44
C ASN A 232 9.60 -21.07 0.42
N ASP A 233 8.69 -21.59 -0.39
CA ASP A 233 7.35 -21.01 -0.56
C ASP A 233 6.52 -21.07 0.75
N GLU A 234 6.71 -22.11 1.56
CA GLU A 234 6.07 -22.24 2.89
C GLU A 234 6.45 -21.08 3.84
N LYS A 235 7.70 -20.59 3.73
CA LYS A 235 8.22 -19.49 4.55
C LYS A 235 7.68 -18.14 4.11
N LEU A 236 7.62 -17.89 2.80
CA LEU A 236 7.08 -16.63 2.29
C LEU A 236 5.55 -16.56 2.44
N GLY A 237 4.88 -17.72 2.43
CA GLY A 237 3.45 -17.80 2.67
C GLY A 237 2.59 -17.36 1.47
N MET A 238 1.31 -17.12 1.76
CA MET A 238 0.35 -16.61 0.77
C MET A 238 0.55 -15.10 0.54
N GLU A 239 0.16 -14.59 -0.61
CA GLU A 239 0.27 -13.16 -0.98
C GLU A 239 -0.16 -12.20 0.14
N SER A 240 -1.27 -12.52 0.81
CA SER A 240 -1.82 -11.67 1.88
C SER A 240 -0.93 -11.51 3.11
N GLY A 241 0.03 -12.43 3.32
CA GLY A 241 0.93 -12.40 4.47
C GLY A 241 2.37 -12.01 4.13
N GLN A 242 2.69 -11.86 2.84
CA GLN A 242 4.07 -11.62 2.40
C GLN A 242 4.64 -10.29 2.92
N ILE A 243 3.85 -9.24 2.87
CA ILE A 243 4.26 -7.89 3.34
C ILE A 243 4.63 -7.92 4.82
N GLU A 244 3.81 -8.51 5.66
CA GLU A 244 4.06 -8.62 7.10
C GLU A 244 5.31 -9.44 7.37
N TYR A 245 5.45 -10.58 6.71
CA TYR A 245 6.61 -11.44 6.90
C TYR A 245 7.93 -10.77 6.47
N ILE A 246 7.94 -10.08 5.31
CA ILE A 246 9.12 -9.33 4.88
C ILE A 246 9.41 -8.16 5.82
N ARG A 247 8.39 -7.48 6.33
CA ARG A 247 8.56 -6.41 7.33
C ARG A 247 9.25 -6.95 8.58
N GLU A 248 8.85 -8.11 9.10
CA GLU A 248 9.51 -8.75 10.24
C GLU A 248 10.98 -9.07 9.96
N LEU A 249 11.32 -9.49 8.73
CA LEU A 249 12.71 -9.75 8.34
C LEU A 249 13.55 -8.47 8.25
N ILE A 250 12.96 -7.34 7.90
CA ILE A 250 13.60 -6.03 7.91
C ILE A 250 13.79 -5.57 9.38
N GLU A 251 12.73 -5.59 10.18
CA GLU A 251 12.74 -5.12 11.57
C GLU A 251 13.72 -5.90 12.46
N ASN A 252 13.91 -7.19 12.21
CA ASN A 252 14.87 -8.01 12.96
C ASN A 252 16.31 -8.00 12.38
N GLY A 253 16.55 -7.21 11.31
CA GLY A 253 17.86 -7.04 10.69
C GLY A 253 18.31 -8.22 9.81
N THR A 254 17.43 -9.17 9.47
CA THR A 254 17.74 -10.24 8.51
C THR A 254 17.89 -9.68 7.10
N ILE A 255 17.08 -8.67 6.74
CA ILE A 255 17.20 -7.87 5.52
C ILE A 255 17.69 -6.48 5.93
N ASP A 256 18.78 -6.02 5.33
CA ASP A 256 19.39 -4.72 5.62
C ASP A 256 18.59 -3.60 4.93
N GLU A 257 17.86 -2.81 5.73
CA GLU A 257 17.04 -1.70 5.23
C GLU A 257 17.85 -0.59 4.55
N SER A 258 19.13 -0.42 4.94
CA SER A 258 19.97 0.67 4.43
C SER A 258 20.31 0.57 2.94
N ILE A 259 20.12 -0.62 2.34
CA ILE A 259 20.37 -0.90 0.92
C ILE A 259 19.07 -1.05 0.13
N LEU A 260 17.91 -1.02 0.77
CA LEU A 260 16.62 -1.15 0.09
C LEU A 260 16.29 0.14 -0.70
N GLU A 261 15.77 -0.06 -1.90
CA GLU A 261 15.19 1.03 -2.66
C GLU A 261 13.94 1.58 -1.96
N SER A 262 13.84 2.90 -1.85
CA SER A 262 12.69 3.57 -1.23
C SER A 262 11.87 4.34 -2.24
N VAL A 263 10.56 4.30 -2.06
CA VAL A 263 9.58 4.99 -2.90
C VAL A 263 8.55 5.72 -2.05
N GLN A 264 7.91 6.73 -2.64
CA GLN A 264 6.87 7.51 -1.99
C GLN A 264 5.64 7.59 -2.87
N TYR A 265 4.49 7.31 -2.28
CA TYR A 265 3.16 7.50 -2.82
C TYR A 265 2.49 8.68 -2.12
N ILE A 266 1.89 9.57 -2.89
CA ILE A 266 1.15 10.73 -2.38
C ILE A 266 -0.32 10.49 -2.65
N PHE A 267 -1.12 10.61 -1.57
CA PHE A 267 -2.56 10.49 -1.60
C PHE A 267 -3.22 11.80 -1.23
N LYS A 268 -4.30 12.15 -1.89
CA LYS A 268 -5.17 13.26 -1.51
C LYS A 268 -6.48 12.76 -0.94
N ASN A 269 -7.00 13.50 0.03
CA ASN A 269 -8.29 13.21 0.63
C ASN A 269 -9.41 13.77 -0.27
N ASN A 270 -10.39 12.90 -0.58
CA ASN A 270 -11.61 13.28 -1.26
C ASN A 270 -12.79 12.67 -0.48
N ASN A 271 -13.44 13.49 0.37
CA ASN A 271 -14.57 13.08 1.22
C ASN A 271 -14.26 11.83 2.07
N ASP A 272 -13.17 11.87 2.84
CA ASP A 272 -12.67 10.79 3.70
C ASP A 272 -12.21 9.51 2.97
N ILE A 273 -12.07 9.57 1.66
CA ILE A 273 -11.48 8.53 0.82
C ILE A 273 -10.13 9.04 0.31
N TYR A 274 -9.08 8.26 0.55
CA TYR A 274 -7.75 8.58 0.05
C TYR A 274 -7.57 8.03 -1.37
N LYS A 275 -7.22 8.92 -2.30
CA LYS A 275 -6.99 8.59 -3.72
C LYS A 275 -5.55 8.88 -4.09
N LEU A 276 -4.95 7.97 -4.85
CA LEU A 276 -3.57 8.11 -5.31
C LEU A 276 -3.46 9.32 -6.25
N ASP A 277 -2.53 10.23 -5.95
CA ASP A 277 -2.30 11.46 -6.70
C ASP A 277 -0.98 11.41 -7.48
N SER A 278 0.10 10.95 -6.84
CA SER A 278 1.41 10.87 -7.47
C SER A 278 2.33 9.85 -6.82
N PHE A 279 3.43 9.57 -7.51
CA PHE A 279 4.48 8.63 -7.14
C PHE A 279 5.85 9.25 -7.41
N LYS A 280 6.85 8.92 -6.58
CA LYS A 280 8.27 9.23 -6.83
C LYS A 280 9.20 8.24 -6.15
N LYS A 281 10.40 8.07 -6.69
CA LYS A 281 11.53 7.45 -5.99
C LYS A 281 12.15 8.44 -5.02
N ILE A 282 12.66 7.97 -3.88
CA ILE A 282 13.29 8.79 -2.84
C ILE A 282 14.60 8.19 -2.38
#